data_8158d8fed4e8ff981bf8320c793fa6cb
#
_entry.id   8158d8fed4e8ff981bf8320c793fa6cb
#
_cell.length_a   1.000
_cell.length_b   1.000
_cell.length_c   1.000
_cell.angle_alpha   90.00
_cell.angle_beta   90.00
_cell.angle_gamma   90.00
#
_symmetry.space_group_name_H-M   'P 1'
#
loop_
_entity.id
_entity.type
_entity.pdbx_description
1 polymer ?
#
loop_
_entity_poly.entity_id
_entity_poly.type
_entity_poly.pdbx_seq_one_letter_code
_entity_poly.pdbx_strand_id
1 'polypeptide(L)'
;PKRHDEAVVWKLTDDGRREAEQWWLTPVTLEQRGRDELVMKLAFAAVTPGVDLDQLIERQRICLQRLLHDVTRAKRLTDADNIAARLVLDHHIFATEAELHWLDTFDETMLRNAARRNQTSVENADDKQEAPSRFPVPDLHVHKG
;
A
#
# COMPACT_ATOMS: atom_id res chain seq x y z
N PRO A 1 -28.58 15.66 -41.83
CA PRO A 1 -28.24 16.76 -40.95
C PRO A 1 -26.91 16.45 -40.25
N LYS A 2 -25.87 17.25 -40.62
CA LYS A 2 -24.56 17.19 -39.99
C LYS A 2 -24.68 17.90 -38.64
N ARG A 3 -24.57 17.17 -37.55
CA ARG A 3 -24.33 17.76 -36.24
C ARG A 3 -22.92 18.34 -36.24
N HIS A 4 -22.83 19.66 -36.25
CA HIS A 4 -21.61 20.35 -35.91
C HIS A 4 -21.46 20.21 -34.37
N ASP A 5 -20.52 19.39 -33.91
CA ASP A 5 -20.00 19.46 -32.55
C ASP A 5 -19.23 20.79 -32.45
N GLU A 6 -19.91 21.84 -32.00
CA GLU A 6 -19.23 23.06 -31.61
C GLU A 6 -18.45 22.79 -30.35
N ALA A 7 -17.12 22.72 -30.47
CA ALA A 7 -16.24 22.60 -29.32
C ALA A 7 -16.42 23.83 -28.42
N VAL A 8 -16.89 23.63 -27.19
CA VAL A 8 -17.00 24.67 -26.17
C VAL A 8 -15.59 25.07 -25.75
N VAL A 9 -15.16 26.26 -26.07
CA VAL A 9 -13.86 26.81 -25.65
C VAL A 9 -14.05 27.58 -24.37
N TRP A 10 -13.46 27.04 -23.26
CA TRP A 10 -13.43 27.71 -21.98
C TRP A 10 -12.21 28.62 -21.86
N LYS A 11 -12.42 29.84 -21.35
CA LYS A 11 -11.33 30.78 -21.04
C LYS A 11 -11.30 31.05 -19.56
N LEU A 12 -10.11 31.12 -18.99
CA LEU A 12 -9.91 31.53 -17.61
C LEU A 12 -10.28 33.02 -17.44
N THR A 13 -10.97 33.32 -16.37
CA THR A 13 -11.14 34.69 -15.87
C THR A 13 -9.81 35.23 -15.36
N ASP A 14 -9.71 36.57 -15.17
CA ASP A 14 -8.48 37.15 -14.59
C ASP A 14 -8.19 36.64 -13.17
N ASP A 15 -9.22 36.41 -12.37
CA ASP A 15 -9.09 35.78 -11.06
C ASP A 15 -8.64 34.33 -11.16
N GLY A 16 -9.22 33.54 -12.06
CA GLY A 16 -8.82 32.16 -12.31
C GLY A 16 -7.37 32.05 -12.82
N ARG A 17 -6.90 33.03 -13.59
CA ARG A 17 -5.51 33.08 -14.05
C ARG A 17 -4.54 33.32 -12.89
N ARG A 18 -4.86 34.25 -12.01
CA ARG A 18 -4.04 34.55 -10.80
C ARG A 18 -3.98 33.33 -9.85
N GLU A 19 -5.11 32.66 -9.68
CA GLU A 19 -5.18 31.44 -8.86
C GLU A 19 -4.33 30.30 -9.46
N ALA A 20 -4.40 30.10 -10.78
CA ALA A 20 -3.57 29.12 -11.49
C ALA A 20 -2.07 29.44 -11.37
N GLU A 21 -1.67 30.71 -11.51
CA GLU A 21 -0.28 31.12 -11.32
C GLU A 21 0.24 30.83 -9.91
N GLN A 22 -0.58 31.09 -8.88
CA GLN A 22 -0.23 30.72 -7.49
C GLN A 22 -0.12 29.22 -7.32
N TRP A 23 -1.05 28.45 -7.88
CA TRP A 23 -1.02 27.00 -7.82
C TRP A 23 0.25 26.41 -8.44
N TRP A 24 0.69 26.92 -9.59
CA TRP A 24 1.94 26.51 -10.23
C TRP A 24 3.17 26.74 -9.37
N LEU A 25 3.19 27.80 -8.58
CA LEU A 25 4.32 28.19 -7.75
C LEU A 25 4.30 27.50 -6.37
N THR A 26 3.20 26.86 -5.99
CA THR A 26 3.05 26.22 -4.68
C THR A 26 3.60 24.79 -4.73
N PRO A 27 4.67 24.46 -3.98
CA PRO A 27 5.20 23.11 -3.91
C PRO A 27 4.18 22.12 -3.32
N VAL A 28 4.15 20.89 -3.85
CA VAL A 28 3.36 19.79 -3.28
C VAL A 28 4.18 19.09 -2.20
N THR A 29 3.68 19.11 -0.96
CA THR A 29 4.33 18.42 0.17
C THR A 29 3.99 16.93 0.20
N LEU A 30 4.85 16.13 0.86
CA LEU A 30 4.62 14.68 1.06
C LEU A 30 3.32 14.38 1.82
N GLU A 31 2.95 15.23 2.78
CA GLU A 31 1.73 15.11 3.57
C GLU A 31 0.45 15.15 2.73
N GLN A 32 0.50 15.85 1.59
CA GLN A 32 -0.63 15.97 0.66
C GLN A 32 -0.77 14.78 -0.31
N ARG A 33 0.19 13.85 -0.34
CA ARG A 33 0.20 12.70 -1.26
C ARG A 33 -0.72 11.56 -0.85
N GLY A 34 -1.37 11.64 0.30
CA GLY A 34 -2.28 10.61 0.79
C GLY A 34 -1.56 9.47 1.53
N ARG A 35 -2.34 8.46 1.92
CA ARG A 35 -1.82 7.29 2.63
C ARG A 35 -1.17 6.33 1.64
N ASP A 36 0.02 5.87 1.98
CA ASP A 36 0.69 4.82 1.25
C ASP A 36 0.11 3.45 1.66
N GLU A 37 -0.70 2.87 0.78
CA GLU A 37 -1.37 1.58 1.04
C GLU A 37 -0.36 0.44 1.25
N LEU A 38 0.75 0.44 0.52
CA LEU A 38 1.76 -0.60 0.64
C LEU A 38 2.41 -0.56 2.03
N VAL A 39 2.82 0.62 2.49
CA VAL A 39 3.41 0.81 3.82
C VAL A 39 2.44 0.34 4.90
N MET A 40 1.17 0.73 4.81
CA MET A 40 0.14 0.32 5.76
C MET A 40 -0.06 -1.20 5.76
N LYS A 41 -0.14 -1.81 4.58
CA LYS A 41 -0.30 -3.26 4.42
C LYS A 41 0.84 -4.04 5.06
N LEU A 42 2.09 -3.66 4.78
CA LEU A 42 3.27 -4.32 5.33
C LEU A 42 3.39 -4.09 6.85
N ALA A 43 3.08 -2.90 7.34
CA ALA A 43 3.08 -2.61 8.77
C ALA A 43 2.05 -3.48 9.53
N PHE A 44 0.84 -3.64 9.00
CA PHE A 44 -0.17 -4.53 9.60
C PHE A 44 0.24 -5.99 9.48
N ALA A 45 0.77 -6.44 8.35
CA ALA A 45 1.24 -7.81 8.17
C ALA A 45 2.33 -8.19 9.16
N ALA A 46 3.24 -7.25 9.47
CA ALA A 46 4.33 -7.48 10.42
C ALA A 46 3.86 -7.77 11.85
N VAL A 47 2.65 -7.35 12.23
CA VAL A 47 2.09 -7.54 13.59
C VAL A 47 0.88 -8.46 13.62
N THR A 48 0.41 -8.95 12.47
CA THR A 48 -0.76 -9.82 12.39
C THR A 48 -0.32 -11.30 12.41
N PRO A 49 -0.74 -12.08 13.40
CA PRO A 49 -0.44 -13.52 13.46
C PRO A 49 -0.96 -14.26 12.23
N GLY A 50 -0.18 -15.21 11.72
CA GLY A 50 -0.56 -16.06 10.59
C GLY A 50 -0.41 -15.39 9.20
N VAL A 51 0.01 -14.12 9.12
CA VAL A 51 0.33 -13.47 7.85
C VAL A 51 1.81 -13.69 7.52
N ASP A 52 2.06 -14.21 6.32
CA ASP A 52 3.42 -14.40 5.81
C ASP A 52 3.93 -13.11 5.16
N LEU A 53 4.71 -12.34 5.94
CA LEU A 53 5.26 -11.07 5.52
C LEU A 53 6.26 -11.23 4.36
N ASP A 54 7.07 -12.31 4.37
CA ASP A 54 8.05 -12.59 3.32
C ASP A 54 7.36 -12.82 1.97
N GLN A 55 6.30 -13.63 1.97
CA GLN A 55 5.51 -13.87 0.76
C GLN A 55 4.88 -12.56 0.22
N LEU A 56 4.40 -11.67 1.11
CA LEU A 56 3.83 -10.38 0.68
C LEU A 56 4.88 -9.49 0.04
N ILE A 57 6.07 -9.39 0.64
CA ILE A 57 7.20 -8.61 0.10
C ILE A 57 7.61 -9.15 -1.25
N GLU A 58 7.74 -10.47 -1.40
CA GLU A 58 8.16 -11.09 -2.66
C GLU A 58 7.12 -10.86 -3.78
N ARG A 59 5.83 -10.99 -3.48
CA ARG A 59 4.77 -10.69 -4.44
C ARG A 59 4.78 -9.22 -4.88
N GLN A 60 5.01 -8.32 -3.95
CA GLN A 60 5.11 -6.89 -4.25
C GLN A 60 6.33 -6.59 -5.10
N ARG A 61 7.47 -7.20 -4.80
CA ARG A 61 8.70 -7.08 -5.58
C ARG A 61 8.49 -7.50 -7.03
N ILE A 62 7.89 -8.67 -7.27
CA ILE A 62 7.58 -9.14 -8.62
C ILE A 62 6.64 -8.17 -9.35
N CYS A 63 5.63 -7.64 -8.67
CA CYS A 63 4.71 -6.66 -9.25
C CYS A 63 5.44 -5.38 -9.68
N LEU A 64 6.29 -4.83 -8.81
CA LEU A 64 7.08 -3.63 -9.11
C LEU A 64 8.09 -3.83 -10.23
N GLN A 65 8.74 -4.99 -10.30
CA GLN A 65 9.66 -5.32 -11.38
C GLN A 65 8.96 -5.35 -12.74
N ARG A 66 7.75 -5.91 -12.81
CA ARG A 66 6.92 -5.89 -14.03
C ARG A 66 6.54 -4.47 -14.40
N LEU A 67 6.08 -3.68 -13.43
CA LEU A 67 5.73 -2.28 -13.65
C LEU A 67 6.94 -1.49 -14.17
N LEU A 68 8.10 -1.64 -13.55
CA LEU A 68 9.34 -0.97 -13.97
C LEU A 68 9.71 -1.32 -15.43
N HIS A 69 9.58 -2.60 -15.80
CA HIS A 69 9.80 -3.04 -17.17
C HIS A 69 8.84 -2.35 -18.15
N ASP A 70 7.55 -2.33 -17.83
CA ASP A 70 6.52 -1.77 -18.70
C ASP A 70 6.68 -0.25 -18.86
N VAL A 71 6.94 0.48 -17.77
CA VAL A 71 7.14 1.93 -17.79
C VAL A 71 8.42 2.30 -18.56
N THR A 72 9.49 1.53 -18.35
CA THR A 72 10.76 1.74 -19.09
C THR A 72 10.56 1.50 -20.59
N ARG A 73 9.79 0.48 -20.97
CA ARG A 73 9.43 0.22 -22.35
C ARG A 73 8.60 1.37 -22.94
N ALA A 74 7.58 1.84 -22.21
CA ALA A 74 6.77 2.96 -22.62
C ALA A 74 7.61 4.23 -22.87
N LYS A 75 8.58 4.51 -21.98
CA LYS A 75 9.51 5.62 -22.14
C LYS A 75 10.34 5.54 -23.42
N ARG A 76 10.82 4.35 -23.79
CA ARG A 76 11.60 4.14 -25.04
C ARG A 76 10.76 4.40 -26.29
N LEU A 77 9.45 4.17 -26.22
CA LEU A 77 8.49 4.37 -27.32
C LEU A 77 7.93 5.78 -27.37
N THR A 78 8.19 6.61 -26.37
CA THR A 78 7.70 7.98 -26.29
C THR A 78 8.67 8.93 -27.01
N ASP A 79 8.11 9.80 -27.88
CA ASP A 79 8.89 10.79 -28.60
C ASP A 79 9.67 11.71 -27.66
N ALA A 80 10.89 12.05 -28.06
CA ALA A 80 11.79 12.89 -27.24
C ALA A 80 11.17 14.27 -26.94
N ASP A 81 10.37 14.81 -27.86
CA ASP A 81 9.74 16.12 -27.75
C ASP A 81 8.48 16.11 -26.87
N ASN A 82 7.95 14.92 -26.53
CA ASN A 82 6.81 14.82 -25.63
C ASN A 82 7.25 14.90 -24.16
N ILE A 83 7.64 16.09 -23.75
CA ILE A 83 8.20 16.36 -22.41
C ILE A 83 7.21 15.99 -21.30
N ALA A 84 5.92 16.27 -21.46
CA ALA A 84 4.90 15.96 -20.45
C ALA A 84 4.80 14.45 -20.18
N ALA A 85 4.70 13.63 -21.23
CA ALA A 85 4.67 12.18 -21.09
C ALA A 85 5.98 11.64 -20.47
N ARG A 86 7.13 12.18 -20.89
CA ARG A 86 8.43 11.76 -20.33
C ARG A 86 8.57 12.07 -18.85
N LEU A 87 8.12 13.24 -18.38
CA LEU A 87 8.11 13.61 -16.96
C LEU A 87 7.29 12.63 -16.12
N VAL A 88 6.10 12.26 -16.60
CA VAL A 88 5.22 11.30 -15.91
C VAL A 88 5.88 9.91 -15.85
N LEU A 89 6.43 9.44 -16.97
CA LEU A 89 7.10 8.13 -17.04
C LEU A 89 8.36 8.09 -16.19
N ASP A 90 9.17 9.15 -16.18
CA ASP A 90 10.34 9.26 -15.31
C ASP A 90 9.97 9.23 -13.84
N HIS A 91 8.90 9.95 -13.45
CA HIS A 91 8.41 9.87 -12.09
C HIS A 91 8.05 8.43 -11.69
N HIS A 92 7.31 7.71 -12.55
CA HIS A 92 6.95 6.32 -12.28
C HIS A 92 8.18 5.40 -12.19
N ILE A 93 9.18 5.57 -13.03
CA ILE A 93 10.43 4.80 -12.98
C ILE A 93 11.11 5.03 -11.62
N PHE A 94 11.39 6.28 -11.28
CA PHE A 94 12.09 6.61 -10.03
C PHE A 94 11.30 6.20 -8.77
N ALA A 95 9.99 6.37 -8.78
CA ALA A 95 9.15 5.94 -7.66
C ALA A 95 9.17 4.41 -7.49
N THR A 96 9.08 3.67 -8.59
CA THR A 96 9.12 2.19 -8.57
C THR A 96 10.49 1.66 -8.14
N GLU A 97 11.58 2.26 -8.62
CA GLU A 97 12.93 1.93 -8.19
C GLU A 97 13.16 2.22 -6.70
N ALA A 98 12.64 3.33 -6.18
CA ALA A 98 12.71 3.67 -4.78
C ALA A 98 11.94 2.67 -3.89
N GLU A 99 10.74 2.24 -4.31
CA GLU A 99 9.98 1.20 -3.60
C GLU A 99 10.72 -0.15 -3.61
N LEU A 100 11.26 -0.57 -4.74
CA LEU A 100 12.08 -1.79 -4.84
C LEU A 100 13.27 -1.72 -3.89
N HIS A 101 14.00 -0.60 -3.90
CA HIS A 101 15.13 -0.40 -3.01
C HIS A 101 14.71 -0.44 -1.53
N TRP A 102 13.55 0.14 -1.19
CA TRP A 102 13.01 0.08 0.15
C TRP A 102 12.67 -1.35 0.57
N LEU A 103 12.04 -2.14 -0.30
CA LEU A 103 11.75 -3.55 -0.04
C LEU A 103 13.02 -4.38 0.15
N ASP A 104 14.12 -4.04 -0.52
CA ASP A 104 15.42 -4.70 -0.38
C ASP A 104 16.11 -4.42 0.96
N THR A 105 15.64 -3.40 1.71
CA THR A 105 16.13 -3.14 3.07
C THR A 105 15.61 -4.15 4.10
N PHE A 106 14.57 -4.90 3.79
CA PHE A 106 14.06 -5.97 4.64
C PHE A 106 14.94 -7.22 4.47
N ASP A 107 15.82 -7.44 5.44
CA ASP A 107 16.70 -8.61 5.44
C ASP A 107 15.99 -9.86 5.98
N GLU A 108 16.55 -11.04 5.65
CA GLU A 108 16.01 -12.32 6.11
C GLU A 108 15.93 -12.42 7.65
N THR A 109 16.77 -11.71 8.37
CA THR A 109 16.79 -11.73 9.83
C THR A 109 15.56 -11.02 10.40
N MET A 110 15.21 -9.86 9.83
CA MET A 110 14.00 -9.12 10.19
C MET A 110 12.75 -9.95 9.91
N LEU A 111 12.68 -10.60 8.74
CA LEU A 111 11.55 -11.41 8.32
C LEU A 111 11.40 -12.65 9.20
N ARG A 112 12.49 -13.34 9.53
CA ARG A 112 12.48 -14.48 10.46
C ARG A 112 12.06 -14.09 11.88
N ASN A 113 12.48 -12.93 12.35
CA ASN A 113 12.09 -12.43 13.67
C ASN A 113 10.61 -12.06 13.74
N ALA A 114 10.06 -11.50 12.66
CA ALA A 114 8.63 -11.21 12.56
C ALA A 114 7.81 -12.51 12.54
N ALA A 115 8.22 -13.52 11.77
CA ALA A 115 7.56 -14.82 11.70
C ALA A 115 7.55 -15.53 13.06
N ARG A 116 8.67 -15.55 13.82
CA ARG A 116 8.76 -16.12 15.16
C ARG A 116 7.80 -15.45 16.13
N ARG A 117 7.76 -14.12 16.16
CA ARG A 117 6.86 -13.38 17.04
C ARG A 117 5.40 -13.70 16.77
N ASN A 118 5.04 -13.83 15.51
CA ASN A 118 3.67 -14.16 15.11
C ASN A 118 3.29 -15.60 15.51
N GLN A 119 4.20 -16.57 15.40
CA GLN A 119 3.98 -17.95 15.85
C GLN A 119 3.79 -18.04 17.37
N THR A 120 4.66 -17.41 18.15
CA THR A 120 4.56 -17.38 19.62
C THR A 120 3.25 -16.72 20.08
N SER A 121 2.75 -15.74 19.34
CA SER A 121 1.47 -15.09 19.66
C SER A 121 0.27 -16.00 19.39
N VAL A 122 0.33 -16.88 18.39
CA VAL A 122 -0.72 -17.87 18.09
C VAL A 122 -0.73 -18.96 19.16
N GLU A 123 0.44 -19.52 19.52
CA GLU A 123 0.56 -20.55 20.56
C GLU A 123 0.05 -20.06 21.92
N ASN A 124 0.37 -18.82 22.31
CA ASN A 124 -0.11 -18.23 23.56
C ASN A 124 -1.62 -17.92 23.55
N ALA A 125 -2.23 -17.73 22.37
CA ALA A 125 -3.67 -17.53 22.25
C ALA A 125 -4.44 -18.85 22.37
N ASP A 126 -3.93 -19.94 21.80
CA ASP A 126 -4.51 -21.29 21.88
C ASP A 126 -4.42 -21.85 23.30
N ASP A 127 -3.30 -21.63 24.00
CA ASP A 127 -3.11 -22.09 25.39
C ASP A 127 -4.06 -21.38 26.38
N LYS A 128 -4.48 -20.15 26.08
CA LYS A 128 -5.48 -19.42 26.87
C LYS A 128 -6.93 -19.89 26.61
N GLN A 129 -7.19 -20.58 25.53
CA GLN A 129 -8.52 -21.07 25.17
C GLN A 129 -8.79 -22.49 25.73
N GLU A 130 -7.74 -23.20 26.17
CA GLU A 130 -7.83 -24.55 26.76
C GLU A 130 -7.90 -24.55 28.28
N ALA A 131 -8.09 -23.43 28.97
CA ALA A 131 -8.32 -23.41 30.40
C ALA A 131 -9.71 -24.02 30.71
N PRO A 132 -9.78 -25.18 31.37
CA PRO A 132 -11.07 -25.83 31.65
C PRO A 132 -11.89 -24.93 32.59
N SER A 133 -13.12 -24.63 32.17
CA SER A 133 -14.09 -23.97 33.04
C SER A 133 -14.43 -24.88 34.24
N ARG A 134 -13.72 -24.72 35.34
CA ARG A 134 -14.14 -25.26 36.65
C ARG A 134 -15.31 -24.41 37.16
N PHE A 135 -16.49 -24.70 36.69
CA PHE A 135 -17.71 -24.40 37.43
C PHE A 135 -17.98 -25.60 38.35
N PRO A 136 -18.01 -25.45 39.66
CA PRO A 136 -18.50 -26.51 40.54
C PRO A 136 -20.01 -26.66 40.30
N VAL A 137 -20.41 -27.86 39.90
CA VAL A 137 -21.83 -28.23 39.80
C VAL A 137 -22.35 -28.35 41.24
N PRO A 138 -23.39 -27.64 41.68
CA PRO A 138 -23.94 -27.82 43.00
C PRO A 138 -24.69 -29.17 43.05
N ASP A 139 -24.30 -30.00 44.05
CA ASP A 139 -24.98 -31.25 44.40
C ASP A 139 -26.43 -30.95 44.85
N LEU A 140 -27.37 -31.26 44.00
CA LEU A 140 -28.79 -31.28 44.35
C LEU A 140 -29.11 -32.61 45.06
N HIS A 141 -28.95 -32.62 46.37
CA HIS A 141 -29.53 -33.67 47.20
C HIS A 141 -31.03 -33.54 47.19
N VAL A 142 -31.69 -34.43 46.47
CA VAL A 142 -33.14 -34.64 46.57
C VAL A 142 -33.41 -35.44 47.81
N HIS A 143 -33.97 -34.81 48.84
CA HIS A 143 -34.55 -35.49 49.98
C HIS A 143 -35.92 -36.03 49.57
N LYS A 144 -36.06 -37.39 49.57
CA LYS A 144 -37.35 -38.08 49.59
C LYS A 144 -37.80 -38.15 51.04
N GLY A 145 -38.92 -37.51 51.34
CA GLY A 145 -39.76 -37.73 52.53
C GLY A 145 -41.20 -37.92 52.05
#